data_77ba43be3dcfe4179e1cc3aa5f8a84fe
#
_entry.id   77ba43be3dcfe4179e1cc3aa5f8a84fe
#
_cell.length_a   1.000
_cell.length_b   1.000
_cell.length_c   1.000
_cell.angle_alpha   90.00
_cell.angle_beta   90.00
_cell.angle_gamma   90.00
#
_symmetry.space_group_name_H-M   'P 1'
#
loop_
_entity.id
_entity.type
_entity.pdbx_description
1 polymer ?
#
loop_
_entity_poly.entity_id
_entity_poly.type
_entity_poly.pdbx_seq_one_letter_code
_entity_poly.pdbx_strand_id
1 'polypeptide(L)'
;MALNLVGWNVVLDSDNADELSAFYEKLLGWTRFPGEEFTVLANINQKGFPTWITFQQVDNYVPPVWPATTDEQQQMEHLDFHVENVEEAVKYALSCGATMAGIQYDEGWRVMIDPSGHPFCLLPPPPWIK
;
A
#
# COMPACT_ATOMS: atom_id res chain seq x y z
N MET A 1 -14.96 -27.16 0.10
CA MET A 1 -13.58 -27.21 -0.41
C MET A 1 -13.04 -25.79 -0.56
N ALA A 2 -11.79 -25.55 -0.20
CA ALA A 2 -11.14 -24.26 -0.37
C ALA A 2 -9.99 -24.38 -1.37
N LEU A 3 -9.48 -23.23 -1.86
CA LEU A 3 -8.30 -23.21 -2.70
C LEU A 3 -7.09 -23.67 -1.89
N ASN A 4 -6.19 -24.37 -2.56
CA ASN A 4 -4.94 -24.80 -1.95
C ASN A 4 -3.86 -23.78 -2.31
N LEU A 5 -3.84 -22.66 -1.60
CA LEU A 5 -2.98 -21.53 -1.91
C LEU A 5 -1.53 -21.81 -1.55
N VAL A 6 -0.62 -21.37 -2.42
CA VAL A 6 0.82 -21.36 -2.14
C VAL A 6 1.35 -19.95 -1.93
N GLY A 7 0.52 -18.94 -2.12
CA GLY A 7 0.86 -17.53 -1.91
C GLY A 7 -0.22 -16.64 -2.52
N TRP A 8 -0.14 -15.34 -2.27
CA TRP A 8 -1.04 -14.37 -2.91
C TRP A 8 -0.44 -12.97 -2.83
N ASN A 9 -0.91 -12.09 -3.70
CA ASN A 9 -0.44 -10.73 -3.72
C ASN A 9 -1.56 -9.76 -4.08
N VAL A 10 -1.32 -8.48 -3.83
CA VAL A 10 -2.14 -7.40 -4.32
C VAL A 10 -1.40 -6.72 -5.46
N VAL A 11 -2.13 -6.25 -6.47
CA VAL A 11 -1.57 -5.53 -7.61
C VAL A 11 -2.04 -4.09 -7.52
N LEU A 12 -1.10 -3.15 -7.55
CA LEU A 12 -1.37 -1.72 -7.55
C LEU A 12 -1.04 -1.16 -8.93
N ASP A 13 -2.00 -0.46 -9.51
CA ASP A 13 -1.81 0.23 -10.78
C ASP A 13 -1.10 1.56 -10.58
N SER A 14 -0.32 1.96 -11.56
CA SER A 14 0.39 3.23 -11.53
C SER A 14 0.78 3.67 -12.94
N ASP A 15 0.84 4.97 -13.18
CA ASP A 15 1.45 5.52 -14.38
C ASP A 15 2.97 5.59 -14.25
N ASN A 16 3.49 5.36 -13.04
CA ASN A 16 4.93 5.30 -12.76
C ASN A 16 5.19 4.21 -11.72
N ALA A 17 5.17 2.96 -12.18
CA ALA A 17 5.35 1.80 -11.31
C ALA A 17 6.74 1.79 -10.66
N ASP A 18 7.74 2.36 -11.31
CA ASP A 18 9.08 2.46 -10.76
C ASP A 18 9.12 3.37 -9.53
N GLU A 19 8.51 4.54 -9.62
CA GLU A 19 8.40 5.47 -8.50
C GLU A 19 7.57 4.88 -7.36
N LEU A 20 6.42 4.30 -7.69
CA LEU A 20 5.53 3.73 -6.69
C LEU A 20 6.19 2.57 -5.95
N SER A 21 6.84 1.67 -6.68
CA SER A 21 7.52 0.54 -6.05
C SER A 21 8.71 1.00 -5.21
N ALA A 22 9.43 2.04 -5.63
CA ALA A 22 10.52 2.60 -4.84
C ALA A 22 10.02 3.22 -3.52
N PHE A 23 8.84 3.85 -3.55
CA PHE A 23 8.20 4.35 -2.34
C PHE A 23 7.93 3.22 -1.35
N TYR A 24 7.28 2.14 -1.80
CA TYR A 24 6.94 1.01 -0.92
C TYR A 24 8.18 0.23 -0.49
N GLU A 25 9.22 0.19 -1.31
CA GLU A 25 10.51 -0.40 -0.92
C GLU A 25 11.07 0.30 0.32
N LYS A 26 11.03 1.64 0.32
CA LYS A 26 11.47 2.43 1.49
C LYS A 26 10.53 2.23 2.67
N LEU A 27 9.24 2.30 2.42
CA LEU A 27 8.24 2.24 3.48
C LEU A 27 8.29 0.91 4.23
N LEU A 28 8.39 -0.20 3.49
CA LEU A 28 8.29 -1.54 4.05
C LEU A 28 9.64 -2.21 4.30
N GLY A 29 10.69 -1.73 3.65
CA GLY A 29 12.00 -2.36 3.75
C GLY A 29 12.07 -3.72 3.04
N TRP A 30 11.17 -3.97 2.10
CA TRP A 30 11.13 -5.21 1.33
C TRP A 30 12.04 -5.12 0.11
N THR A 31 12.24 -6.24 -0.59
CA THR A 31 13.13 -6.32 -1.73
C THR A 31 12.38 -6.15 -3.04
N ARG A 32 12.89 -5.25 -3.90
CA ARG A 32 12.25 -4.91 -5.17
C ARG A 32 12.90 -5.69 -6.31
N PHE A 33 12.05 -6.27 -7.15
CA PHE A 33 12.43 -7.00 -8.37
C PHE A 33 11.81 -6.29 -9.56
N PRO A 34 12.57 -5.37 -10.23
CA PRO A 34 12.01 -4.59 -11.33
C PRO A 34 11.72 -5.44 -12.56
N GLY A 35 10.68 -5.05 -13.31
CA GLY A 35 10.33 -5.64 -14.60
C GLY A 35 9.76 -4.57 -15.52
N GLU A 36 9.53 -4.89 -16.78
CA GLU A 36 9.03 -3.92 -17.76
C GLU A 36 7.56 -3.55 -17.53
N GLU A 37 6.69 -4.54 -17.40
CA GLU A 37 5.26 -4.31 -17.17
C GLU A 37 4.89 -4.40 -15.69
N PHE A 38 5.60 -5.27 -14.97
CA PHE A 38 5.33 -5.53 -13.55
C PHE A 38 6.61 -5.42 -12.76
N THR A 39 6.51 -4.79 -11.60
CA THR A 39 7.56 -4.80 -10.59
C THR A 39 7.02 -5.51 -9.35
N VAL A 40 7.81 -6.40 -8.78
CA VAL A 40 7.43 -7.15 -7.59
C VAL A 40 8.20 -6.61 -6.39
N LEU A 41 7.51 -6.47 -5.27
CA LEU A 41 8.10 -6.11 -3.98
C LEU A 41 7.76 -7.21 -2.99
N ALA A 42 8.78 -7.94 -2.51
CA ALA A 42 8.57 -9.08 -1.64
C ALA A 42 9.44 -9.02 -0.39
N ASN A 43 8.88 -9.48 0.72
CA ASN A 43 9.67 -9.69 1.93
C ASN A 43 10.30 -11.07 1.85
N ILE A 44 11.52 -11.14 1.32
CA ILE A 44 12.23 -12.40 1.10
C ILE A 44 12.63 -13.08 2.40
N ASN A 45 12.57 -12.35 3.52
CA ASN A 45 12.88 -12.90 4.85
C ASN A 45 11.60 -13.27 5.61
N GLN A 46 10.45 -13.16 4.95
CA GLN A 46 9.17 -13.49 5.57
C GLN A 46 9.09 -14.97 5.90
N LYS A 47 8.63 -15.25 7.11
CA LYS A 47 8.31 -16.61 7.53
C LYS A 47 6.80 -16.79 7.43
N GLY A 48 6.37 -18.01 7.09
CA GLY A 48 4.97 -18.33 6.95
C GLY A 48 4.46 -18.15 5.53
N PHE A 49 3.20 -17.83 5.39
CA PHE A 49 2.54 -17.80 4.09
C PHE A 49 3.00 -16.59 3.26
N PRO A 50 3.54 -16.81 2.04
CA PRO A 50 4.08 -15.71 1.24
C PRO A 50 3.00 -14.73 0.78
N THR A 51 3.27 -13.44 0.98
CA THR A 51 2.46 -12.33 0.50
C THR A 51 3.39 -11.26 -0.04
N TRP A 52 3.07 -10.69 -1.20
CA TRP A 52 3.88 -9.65 -1.82
C TRP A 52 3.00 -8.62 -2.50
N ILE A 53 3.61 -7.56 -3.01
CA ILE A 53 2.92 -6.51 -3.76
C ILE A 53 3.49 -6.48 -5.18
N THR A 54 2.63 -6.43 -6.18
CA THR A 54 3.00 -6.24 -7.57
C THR A 54 2.57 -4.84 -8.00
N PHE A 55 3.40 -4.17 -8.77
CA PHE A 55 3.10 -2.84 -9.32
C PHE A 55 2.99 -2.96 -10.82
N GLN A 56 1.85 -2.55 -11.36
CA GLN A 56 1.57 -2.66 -12.80
C GLN A 56 1.60 -1.29 -13.45
N GLN A 57 2.45 -1.14 -14.48
CA GLN A 57 2.48 0.06 -15.28
C GLN A 57 1.23 0.10 -16.17
N VAL A 58 0.46 1.18 -16.05
CA VAL A 58 -0.83 1.33 -16.75
C VAL A 58 -0.84 2.63 -17.53
N ASP A 59 -1.12 2.53 -18.84
CA ASP A 59 -1.33 3.70 -19.67
C ASP A 59 -2.67 4.32 -19.32
N ASN A 60 -2.73 5.65 -19.38
CA ASN A 60 -3.96 6.41 -19.06
C ASN A 60 -4.48 6.17 -17.64
N TYR A 61 -3.55 5.98 -16.70
CA TYR A 61 -3.89 5.78 -15.30
C TYR A 61 -4.65 6.97 -14.72
N VAL A 62 -5.76 6.69 -14.06
CA VAL A 62 -6.54 7.70 -13.34
C VAL A 62 -6.45 7.38 -11.85
N PRO A 63 -5.80 8.25 -11.05
CA PRO A 63 -5.70 7.98 -9.61
C PRO A 63 -7.07 8.02 -8.94
N PRO A 64 -7.28 7.19 -7.91
CA PRO A 64 -8.53 7.24 -7.16
C PRO A 64 -8.65 8.54 -6.39
N VAL A 65 -9.90 8.98 -6.21
CA VAL A 65 -10.21 10.15 -5.41
C VAL A 65 -10.65 9.70 -4.02
N TRP A 66 -10.03 10.27 -3.00
CA TRP A 66 -10.35 9.96 -1.61
C TRP A 66 -10.66 11.24 -0.83
N PRO A 67 -11.80 11.34 -0.13
CA PRO A 67 -12.89 10.35 -0.08
C PRO A 67 -13.59 10.19 -1.42
N ALA A 68 -14.19 9.02 -1.65
CA ALA A 68 -14.84 8.70 -2.91
C ALA A 68 -16.05 9.60 -3.18
N THR A 69 -16.21 9.96 -4.45
CA THR A 69 -17.40 10.68 -4.95
C THR A 69 -18.02 9.87 -6.08
N THR A 70 -19.28 10.19 -6.44
CA THR A 70 -19.99 9.38 -7.43
C THR A 70 -19.50 9.60 -8.87
N ASP A 71 -18.88 10.75 -9.14
CA ASP A 71 -18.50 11.13 -10.51
C ASP A 71 -17.00 11.03 -10.78
N GLU A 72 -16.23 10.58 -9.81
CA GLU A 72 -14.78 10.48 -9.91
C GLU A 72 -14.31 9.04 -9.71
N GLN A 73 -13.06 8.77 -10.08
CA GLN A 73 -12.48 7.44 -9.92
C GLN A 73 -12.47 7.04 -8.44
N GLN A 74 -13.19 5.97 -8.13
CA GLN A 74 -13.25 5.45 -6.76
C GLN A 74 -12.08 4.52 -6.49
N GLN A 75 -11.56 4.53 -5.26
CA GLN A 75 -10.72 3.44 -4.81
C GLN A 75 -11.63 2.25 -4.48
N MET A 76 -11.24 1.07 -4.91
CA MET A 76 -12.01 -0.14 -4.67
C MET A 76 -11.40 -0.99 -3.57
N GLU A 77 -10.11 -0.87 -3.38
CA GLU A 77 -9.35 -1.59 -2.35
C GLU A 77 -8.26 -0.68 -1.83
N HIS A 78 -7.84 -0.89 -0.60
CA HIS A 78 -6.71 -0.17 -0.01
C HIS A 78 -5.91 -1.12 0.87
N LEU A 79 -4.70 -0.70 1.24
CA LEU A 79 -3.83 -1.48 2.11
C LEU A 79 -3.96 -0.97 3.54
N ASP A 80 -3.98 -1.88 4.50
CA ASP A 80 -3.90 -1.57 5.92
C ASP A 80 -2.58 -2.12 6.46
N PHE A 81 -1.78 -1.23 7.06
CA PHE A 81 -0.55 -1.64 7.73
C PHE A 81 -0.73 -1.45 9.23
N HIS A 82 -0.59 -2.53 9.97
CA HIS A 82 -0.66 -2.50 11.43
C HIS A 82 0.73 -2.29 11.99
N VAL A 83 0.88 -1.25 12.82
CA VAL A 83 2.17 -0.81 13.34
C VAL A 83 2.10 -0.62 14.85
N GLU A 84 3.24 -0.68 15.52
CA GLU A 84 3.29 -0.52 16.96
C GLU A 84 3.00 0.92 17.40
N ASN A 85 3.49 1.91 16.63
CA ASN A 85 3.31 3.32 16.93
C ASN A 85 2.83 4.08 15.69
N VAL A 86 1.56 4.45 15.67
CA VAL A 86 0.95 5.11 14.52
C VAL A 86 1.58 6.47 14.23
N GLU A 87 1.86 7.28 15.25
CA GLU A 87 2.44 8.61 15.05
C GLU A 87 3.84 8.54 14.42
N GLU A 88 4.67 7.62 14.88
CA GLU A 88 6.01 7.42 14.30
C GLU A 88 5.91 6.88 12.87
N ALA A 89 4.98 5.97 12.62
CA ALA A 89 4.75 5.43 11.29
C ALA A 89 4.30 6.52 10.31
N VAL A 90 3.43 7.43 10.74
CA VAL A 90 3.00 8.57 9.92
C VAL A 90 4.20 9.44 9.54
N LYS A 91 5.04 9.78 10.51
CA LYS A 91 6.25 10.60 10.24
C LYS A 91 7.16 9.92 9.24
N TYR A 92 7.35 8.63 9.41
CA TYR A 92 8.19 7.85 8.50
C TYR A 92 7.60 7.79 7.10
N ALA A 93 6.31 7.52 6.98
CA ALA A 93 5.62 7.46 5.69
C ALA A 93 5.72 8.80 4.94
N LEU A 94 5.55 9.92 5.65
CA LEU A 94 5.72 11.24 5.07
C LEU A 94 7.15 11.43 4.53
N SER A 95 8.14 10.97 5.28
CA SER A 95 9.54 11.06 4.84
C SER A 95 9.83 10.19 3.61
N CYS A 96 9.04 9.15 3.39
CA CYS A 96 9.16 8.28 2.20
C CYS A 96 8.49 8.86 0.97
N GLY A 97 7.61 9.84 1.12
CA GLY A 97 6.89 10.46 0.00
C GLY A 97 5.39 10.35 0.02
N ALA A 98 4.81 9.76 1.08
CA ALA A 98 3.36 9.74 1.25
C ALA A 98 2.85 11.12 1.66
N THR A 99 1.55 11.34 1.47
CA THR A 99 0.86 12.52 2.00
C THR A 99 -0.24 12.06 2.95
N MET A 100 -0.66 12.95 3.84
CA MET A 100 -1.79 12.69 4.73
C MET A 100 -3.09 12.96 3.97
N ALA A 101 -4.08 12.07 4.06
CA ALA A 101 -5.39 12.34 3.47
C ALA A 101 -6.03 13.55 4.18
N GLY A 102 -6.77 14.35 3.41
CA GLY A 102 -7.38 15.58 3.93
C GLY A 102 -8.49 15.32 4.95
N ILE A 103 -9.13 14.15 4.89
CA ILE A 103 -10.19 13.77 5.82
C ILE A 103 -9.73 12.53 6.57
N GLN A 104 -9.83 12.60 7.92
CA GLN A 104 -9.50 11.49 8.81
C GLN A 104 -10.76 11.13 9.61
N TYR A 105 -10.98 9.86 9.83
CA TYR A 105 -12.22 9.38 10.45
C TYR A 105 -12.08 9.02 11.93
N ASP A 106 -10.85 8.87 12.42
CA ASP A 106 -10.59 8.45 13.79
C ASP A 106 -9.24 8.97 14.24
N GLU A 107 -9.07 9.20 15.54
CA GLU A 107 -7.79 9.65 16.08
C GLU A 107 -6.79 8.52 16.27
N GLY A 108 -7.26 7.27 16.33
CA GLY A 108 -6.43 6.11 16.60
C GLY A 108 -5.72 5.53 15.38
N TRP A 109 -6.12 5.94 14.18
CA TRP A 109 -5.50 5.48 12.94
C TRP A 109 -5.50 6.59 11.90
N ARG A 110 -4.72 6.44 10.84
CA ARG A 110 -4.54 7.50 9.84
C ARG A 110 -4.64 6.95 8.43
N VAL A 111 -5.33 7.70 7.57
CA VAL A 111 -5.38 7.45 6.13
C VAL A 111 -4.28 8.27 5.48
N MET A 112 -3.43 7.58 4.73
CA MET A 112 -2.33 8.16 3.97
C MET A 112 -2.58 7.95 2.49
N ILE A 113 -1.92 8.76 1.66
CA ILE A 113 -2.00 8.65 0.21
C ILE A 113 -0.60 8.38 -0.33
N ASP A 114 -0.45 7.35 -1.16
CA ASP A 114 0.83 7.05 -1.79
C ASP A 114 1.10 7.94 -3.01
N PRO A 115 2.29 7.90 -3.62
CA PRO A 115 2.62 8.76 -4.76
C PRO A 115 1.74 8.59 -5.99
N SER A 116 1.02 7.49 -6.12
CA SER A 116 0.08 7.26 -7.22
C SER A 116 -1.36 7.56 -6.86
N GLY A 117 -1.61 8.04 -5.64
CA GLY A 117 -2.94 8.42 -5.19
C GLY A 117 -3.72 7.32 -4.50
N HIS A 118 -3.14 6.12 -4.32
CA HIS A 118 -3.83 5.06 -3.59
C HIS A 118 -3.86 5.37 -2.10
N PRO A 119 -5.02 5.30 -1.45
CA PRO A 119 -5.07 5.39 0.00
C PRO A 119 -4.49 4.13 0.66
N PHE A 120 -3.84 4.30 1.77
CA PHE A 120 -3.47 3.21 2.67
C PHE A 120 -3.61 3.70 4.11
N CYS A 121 -3.83 2.77 5.02
CA CYS A 121 -4.05 3.11 6.42
C CYS A 121 -2.91 2.62 7.30
N LEU A 122 -2.62 3.41 8.32
CA LEU A 122 -1.69 3.04 9.39
C LEU A 122 -2.52 2.87 10.66
N LEU A 123 -2.52 1.66 11.21
CA LEU A 123 -3.39 1.29 12.33
C LEU A 123 -2.58 0.63 13.44
N PRO A 124 -3.08 0.67 14.68
CA PRO A 124 -2.45 -0.11 15.75
C PRO A 124 -2.64 -1.61 15.54
N PRO A 125 -1.89 -2.45 16.26
CA PRO A 125 -2.07 -3.90 16.15
C PRO A 125 -3.49 -4.31 16.51
N PRO A 126 -4.10 -5.25 15.77
CA PRO A 126 -5.40 -5.77 16.15
C PRO A 126 -5.29 -6.62 17.42
N PRO A 127 -6.41 -6.79 18.17
CA PRO A 127 -6.36 -7.47 19.48
C PRO A 127 -5.85 -8.91 19.45
N TRP A 128 -5.98 -9.61 18.32
CA TRP A 128 -5.55 -11.01 18.21
C TRP A 128 -4.08 -11.18 17.84
N ILE A 129 -3.37 -10.13 17.51
CA ILE A 129 -1.91 -10.17 17.29
C ILE A 129 -1.23 -9.89 18.63
N LYS A 130 -0.38 -10.82 19.02
CA LYS A 130 0.34 -10.75 20.30
C LYS A 130 1.83 -10.64 20.09
#